data_e3180fda0a5aa652924c74d5c16142d3
#
_entry.id   e3180fda0a5aa652924c74d5c16142d3
#
_cell.length_a   1.000
_cell.length_b   1.000
_cell.length_c   1.000
_cell.angle_alpha   90.00
_cell.angle_beta   90.00
_cell.angle_gamma   90.00
#
_symmetry.space_group_name_H-M   'P 1'
#
loop_
_entity.id
_entity.type
_entity.pdbx_description
1 polymer ?
#
loop_
_entity_poly.entity_id
_entity_poly.type
_entity_poly.pdbx_seq_one_letter_code
_entity_poly.pdbx_strand_id
1 'polypeptide(L)' 'MKIVINIKTGNSAFEDSNTELYDIMGRISMAVSDGERGGNIRDSNGNTVGNYKVTGK' A
#
# COMPACT_ATOMS: atom_id res chain seq x y z
N MET A 1 6.08 -5.86 16.82
CA MET A 1 5.24 -5.19 15.83
C MET A 1 5.08 -6.08 14.60
N LYS A 2 3.89 -6.14 14.05
CA LYS A 2 3.60 -6.92 12.86
C LYS A 2 2.89 -6.01 11.85
N ILE A 3 3.32 -6.07 10.61
CA ILE A 3 2.70 -5.31 9.53
C ILE A 3 2.13 -6.30 8.53
N VAL A 4 0.84 -6.17 8.23
CA VAL A 4 0.16 -6.98 7.23
C VAL A 4 -0.28 -6.07 6.10
N ILE A 5 0.11 -6.43 4.89
CA ILE A 5 -0.19 -5.66 3.69
C ILE A 5 -0.87 -6.58 2.69
N ASN A 6 -2.06 -6.18 2.23
CA ASN A 6 -2.81 -6.89 1.20
C ASN A 6 -2.97 -5.98 0.00
N ILE A 7 -2.51 -6.42 -1.17
CA ILE A 7 -2.58 -5.64 -2.40
C ILE A 7 -3.04 -6.56 -3.54
N LYS A 8 -4.06 -6.10 -4.28
CA LYS A 8 -4.50 -6.77 -5.51
C LYS A 8 -3.84 -6.05 -6.68
N THR A 9 -3.08 -6.78 -7.48
CA THR A 9 -2.26 -6.20 -8.55
C THR A 9 -2.79 -6.48 -9.95
N GLY A 10 -4.03 -6.91 -10.07
CA GLY A 10 -4.61 -7.31 -11.35
C GLY A 10 -5.16 -6.18 -12.20
N ASN A 11 -5.12 -4.92 -11.73
CA ASN A 11 -5.68 -3.81 -12.49
C ASN A 11 -4.63 -3.18 -13.43
N SER A 12 -5.11 -2.27 -14.29
CA SER A 12 -4.28 -1.67 -15.34
C SER A 12 -3.11 -0.85 -14.81
N ALA A 13 -3.24 -0.26 -13.62
CA ALA A 13 -2.15 0.53 -13.04
C ALA A 13 -0.89 -0.30 -12.84
N PHE A 14 -1.05 -1.56 -12.45
CA PHE A 14 0.09 -2.48 -12.26
C PHE A 14 0.59 -3.06 -13.58
N GLU A 15 -0.27 -3.18 -14.58
CA GLU A 15 0.12 -3.65 -15.90
C GLU A 15 0.91 -2.59 -16.67
N ASP A 16 0.54 -1.32 -16.51
CA ASP A 16 1.11 -0.22 -17.29
C ASP A 16 2.39 0.33 -16.68
N SER A 17 2.69 0.02 -15.42
CA SER A 17 3.84 0.60 -14.73
C SER A 17 4.55 -0.44 -13.88
N ASN A 18 5.85 -0.56 -14.08
CA ASN A 18 6.70 -1.42 -13.27
C ASN A 18 6.97 -0.82 -11.89
N THR A 19 6.66 0.46 -11.70
CA THR A 19 6.96 1.17 -10.45
C THR A 19 5.76 1.32 -9.54
N GLU A 20 4.58 0.86 -9.96
CA GLU A 20 3.35 1.04 -9.19
C GLU A 20 3.48 0.44 -7.78
N LEU A 21 3.94 -0.81 -7.70
CA LEU A 21 4.13 -1.47 -6.40
C LEU A 21 5.21 -0.78 -5.57
N TYR A 22 6.29 -0.36 -6.21
CA TYR A 22 7.35 0.37 -5.54
C TYR A 22 6.81 1.66 -4.91
N ASP A 23 6.02 2.43 -5.67
CA ASP A 23 5.45 3.67 -5.19
C ASP A 23 4.49 3.45 -4.02
N ILE A 24 3.66 2.42 -4.11
CA ILE A 24 2.73 2.04 -3.05
C ILE A 24 3.49 1.66 -1.78
N MET A 25 4.50 0.81 -1.90
CA MET A 25 5.28 0.37 -0.75
C MET A 25 6.02 1.54 -0.10
N GLY A 26 6.50 2.49 -0.92
CA GLY A 26 7.12 3.71 -0.41
C GLY A 26 6.14 4.54 0.42
N ARG A 27 4.91 4.70 -0.04
CA ARG A 27 3.88 5.43 0.70
C ARG A 27 3.53 4.74 2.02
N ILE A 28 3.42 3.40 2.01
CA ILE A 28 3.16 2.64 3.24
C ILE A 28 4.30 2.83 4.24
N SER A 29 5.52 2.74 3.75
CA SER A 29 6.72 2.93 4.58
C SER A 29 6.70 4.29 5.27
N MET A 30 6.38 5.35 4.54
CA MET A 30 6.28 6.70 5.10
C MET A 30 5.15 6.81 6.12
N ALA A 31 3.99 6.25 5.80
CA ALA A 31 2.83 6.31 6.70
C ALA A 31 3.12 5.60 8.02
N VAL A 32 3.72 4.42 7.98
CA VAL A 32 4.08 3.68 9.19
C VAL A 32 5.12 4.43 10.01
N SER A 33 6.09 5.05 9.34
CA SER A 33 7.11 5.88 10.01
C SER A 33 6.50 7.09 10.70
N ASP A 34 5.41 7.61 10.17
CA ASP A 34 4.69 8.75 10.77
C ASP A 34 3.74 8.33 11.89
N GLY A 35 3.67 7.04 12.20
CA GLY A 35 2.83 6.53 13.29
C GLY A 35 1.46 6.03 12.86
N GLU A 36 1.19 5.96 11.57
CA GLU A 36 -0.07 5.41 11.07
C GLU A 36 -0.17 3.92 11.38
N ARG A 37 -1.35 3.49 11.83
CA ARG A 37 -1.58 2.10 12.26
C ARG A 37 -2.30 1.26 11.22
N GLY A 38 -2.68 1.86 10.11
CA GLY A 38 -3.36 1.16 9.04
C GLY A 38 -4.08 2.10 8.11
N GLY A 39 -4.53 1.58 6.99
CA GLY A 39 -5.29 2.38 6.03
C GLY A 39 -5.52 1.63 4.73
N ASN A 40 -6.27 2.27 3.85
CA ASN A 40 -6.51 1.76 2.51
C ASN A 40 -5.34 2.10 1.59
N ILE A 41 -5.10 1.21 0.64
CA ILE A 41 -4.07 1.39 -0.36
C ILE A 41 -4.75 1.71 -1.70
N ARG A 42 -4.30 2.78 -2.34
CA ARG A 42 -4.84 3.19 -3.64
C ARG A 42 -3.75 3.15 -4.70
N ASP A 43 -4.16 2.83 -5.92
CA ASP A 43 -3.25 2.87 -7.06
C ASP A 43 -3.17 4.30 -7.62
N SER A 44 -2.37 4.48 -8.67
CA SER A 44 -2.19 5.79 -9.30
C SER A 44 -3.45 6.32 -9.96
N ASN A 45 -4.43 5.46 -10.24
CA ASN A 45 -5.72 5.83 -10.81
C ASN A 45 -6.75 6.18 -9.73
N GLY A 46 -6.38 6.09 -8.45
CA GLY A 46 -7.29 6.40 -7.35
C GLY A 46 -8.18 5.25 -6.92
N ASN A 47 -7.99 4.07 -7.45
CA ASN A 47 -8.76 2.88 -7.06
C ASN A 47 -8.19 2.27 -5.78
N THR A 48 -9.06 1.83 -4.87
CA THR A 48 -8.63 1.11 -3.69
C THR A 48 -8.25 -0.32 -4.10
N VAL A 49 -6.98 -0.68 -3.88
CA VAL A 49 -6.46 -1.98 -4.30
C VAL A 49 -6.08 -2.87 -3.12
N GLY A 50 -6.20 -2.37 -1.90
CA GLY A 50 -5.88 -3.16 -0.74
C GLY A 50 -5.91 -2.36 0.54
N ASN A 51 -5.26 -2.91 1.54
CA ASN A 51 -5.13 -2.26 2.84
C ASN A 51 -3.86 -2.71 3.53
N TYR A 52 -3.48 -1.98 4.57
CA TYR A 52 -2.41 -2.41 5.46
C TYR A 52 -2.84 -2.21 6.90
N LYS A 53 -2.20 -2.96 7.81
CA LYS A 53 -2.48 -2.89 9.23
C LYS A 53 -1.22 -3.14 10.03
N VAL A 54 -0.99 -2.32 11.04
CA VAL A 54 0.12 -2.46 11.98
C VAL A 54 -0.45 -2.90 13.32
N THR A 55 0.04 -4.02 13.84
CA THR A 55 -0.40 -4.57 15.13
C THR A 55 0.78 -4.74 16.06
N GLY A 56 0.49 -4.74 17.37
CA GLY A 56 1.51 -4.84 18.40
C GLY A 56 2.26 -3.52 18.60
N LYS A 57 3.39 -3.63 19.24
CA LYS A 57 4.21 -2.44 19.56
C LYS A 57 5.54 -2.48 18.83
#